data_839d33340d76d297f4c56a45842daae7
#
_entry.id   839d33340d76d297f4c56a45842daae7
#
_cell.length_a   1.000
_cell.length_b   1.000
_cell.length_c   1.000
_cell.angle_alpha   90.00
_cell.angle_beta   90.00
_cell.angle_gamma   90.00
#
_symmetry.space_group_name_H-M   'P 1'
#
loop_
_entity.id
_entity.type
_entity.pdbx_description
1 polymer ?
#
loop_
_entity_poly.entity_id
_entity_poly.type
_entity_poly.pdbx_seq_one_letter_code
_entity_poly.pdbx_strand_id
1 'polypeptide(L)'
;MGYPQDLLSSRSIIKHGKYALIAPEGLVKNVVPGFEESDVSILSSPKLGASFVDYIITMHKGGKNTGFAGQADVQSFLYVIDGKLKATADNEEYELEQGGYIYCPAGTKLAFENLVDGDSKVFLYKQKYTPLEGVAKPKIVTGNTNDIPEEDYDGMTNMRLQDLLPTDDLAFDMNFHILTFDPAGSHPFIETHVQEHGAYLLSGEGLYNLDNEWIPVKKDDYIFMGPYVQQACYAVGREKLSYIYSKDCNRDPEL
;
A
#
# COMPACT_ATOMS: atom_id res chain seq x y z
N MET A 1 21.65 26.44 0.75
CA MET A 1 20.60 25.80 1.56
C MET A 1 21.26 24.65 2.32
N GLY A 2 21.22 24.68 3.66
CA GLY A 2 21.72 23.57 4.48
C GLY A 2 20.73 22.41 4.46
N TYR A 3 21.17 21.23 4.86
CA TYR A 3 20.28 20.09 5.09
C TYR A 3 19.22 20.47 6.14
N PRO A 4 17.96 19.97 6.02
CA PRO A 4 16.96 20.12 7.07
C PRO A 4 17.54 19.63 8.40
N GLN A 5 17.32 20.35 9.49
CA GLN A 5 17.91 20.02 10.80
C GLN A 5 17.44 18.64 11.32
N ASP A 6 16.29 18.16 10.86
CA ASP A 6 15.65 16.92 11.33
C ASP A 6 16.05 15.66 10.53
N LEU A 7 16.84 15.79 9.45
CA LEU A 7 17.26 14.65 8.63
C LEU A 7 18.10 13.63 9.40
N LEU A 8 18.85 14.08 10.41
CA LEU A 8 19.66 13.22 11.26
C LEU A 8 18.85 12.53 12.37
N SER A 9 17.62 12.95 12.60
CA SER A 9 16.70 12.36 13.58
C SER A 9 15.60 11.50 12.95
N SER A 10 15.64 11.27 11.64
CA SER A 10 14.68 10.41 10.96
C SER A 10 14.76 8.98 11.49
N ARG A 11 13.58 8.38 11.76
CA ARG A 11 13.45 6.96 12.09
C ARG A 11 13.59 6.05 10.88
N SER A 12 13.73 6.61 9.68
CA SER A 12 13.82 5.83 8.45
C SER A 12 15.06 4.95 8.44
N ILE A 13 14.86 3.69 8.05
CA ILE A 13 15.90 2.65 7.94
C ILE A 13 15.78 2.05 6.55
N ILE A 14 16.89 1.92 5.82
CA ILE A 14 16.89 1.31 4.48
C ILE A 14 17.98 0.23 4.44
N LYS A 15 17.54 -1.02 4.21
CA LYS A 15 18.41 -2.18 3.95
C LYS A 15 18.05 -2.75 2.58
N HIS A 16 18.76 -2.29 1.55
CA HIS A 16 18.49 -2.66 0.16
C HIS A 16 18.36 -4.18 -0.04
N GLY A 17 17.31 -4.58 -0.76
CA GLY A 17 17.00 -5.99 -1.05
C GLY A 17 16.47 -6.78 0.13
N LYS A 18 16.33 -6.16 1.30
CA LYS A 18 15.77 -6.78 2.50
C LYS A 18 14.51 -6.06 2.95
N TYR A 19 14.67 -4.92 3.63
CA TYR A 19 13.54 -4.14 4.12
C TYR A 19 13.83 -2.65 4.17
N ALA A 20 12.77 -1.86 4.27
CA ALA A 20 12.87 -0.45 4.63
C ALA A 20 11.75 -0.07 5.59
N LEU A 21 12.05 0.82 6.54
CA LEU A 21 11.09 1.67 7.24
C LEU A 21 11.26 3.09 6.73
N ILE A 22 10.22 3.68 6.19
CA ILE A 22 10.22 5.08 5.74
C ILE A 22 9.22 5.83 6.60
N ALA A 23 9.75 6.67 7.49
CA ALA A 23 8.95 7.53 8.34
C ALA A 23 8.55 8.83 7.60
N PRO A 24 7.45 9.50 7.98
CA PRO A 24 6.97 10.71 7.32
C PRO A 24 8.02 11.81 7.20
N GLU A 25 8.88 11.96 8.21
CA GLU A 25 9.99 12.91 8.23
C GLU A 25 11.11 12.57 7.23
N GLY A 26 11.13 11.35 6.70
CA GLY A 26 12.08 10.89 5.68
C GLY A 26 11.53 10.94 4.25
N LEU A 27 10.29 11.39 4.05
CA LEU A 27 9.69 11.46 2.73
C LEU A 27 10.36 12.52 1.85
N VAL A 28 10.59 12.14 0.60
CA VAL A 28 11.16 13.04 -0.42
C VAL A 28 10.08 13.35 -1.45
N LYS A 29 9.81 14.62 -1.68
CA LYS A 29 8.91 15.06 -2.75
C LYS A 29 9.60 14.91 -4.10
N ASN A 30 8.96 14.20 -5.01
CA ASN A 30 9.45 13.92 -6.34
C ASN A 30 8.59 14.62 -7.39
N VAL A 31 9.22 15.06 -8.47
CA VAL A 31 8.53 15.51 -9.68
C VAL A 31 8.26 14.26 -10.53
N VAL A 32 7.02 13.78 -10.51
CA VAL A 32 6.58 12.61 -11.28
C VAL A 32 5.69 13.09 -12.43
N PRO A 33 6.00 12.72 -13.69
CA PRO A 33 5.20 13.14 -14.83
C PRO A 33 3.71 12.76 -14.71
N GLY A 34 2.83 13.66 -15.11
CA GLY A 34 1.39 13.44 -15.11
C GLY A 34 0.69 13.84 -13.80
N PHE A 35 1.43 14.23 -12.76
CA PHE A 35 0.86 14.79 -11.53
C PHE A 35 0.89 16.32 -11.56
N GLU A 36 -0.25 16.93 -11.27
CA GLU A 36 -0.43 18.37 -11.12
C GLU A 36 -0.95 18.66 -9.72
N GLU A 37 -0.57 19.80 -9.12
CA GLU A 37 -0.96 20.24 -7.77
C GLU A 37 -0.91 19.09 -6.73
N SER A 38 0.22 18.38 -6.71
CA SER A 38 0.37 17.20 -5.86
C SER A 38 1.82 17.03 -5.37
N ASP A 39 1.96 16.67 -4.10
CA ASP A 39 3.22 16.21 -3.51
C ASP A 39 3.30 14.69 -3.64
N VAL A 40 4.25 14.17 -4.41
CA VAL A 40 4.42 12.74 -4.65
C VAL A 40 5.69 12.24 -4.00
N SER A 41 5.60 11.22 -3.14
CA SER A 41 6.75 10.52 -2.58
C SER A 41 6.75 9.06 -3.02
N ILE A 42 7.89 8.61 -3.56
CA ILE A 42 8.12 7.21 -3.92
C ILE A 42 8.59 6.48 -2.67
N LEU A 43 7.88 5.42 -2.28
CA LEU A 43 8.14 4.67 -1.05
C LEU A 43 8.97 3.41 -1.32
N SER A 44 8.63 2.67 -2.38
CA SER A 44 9.36 1.49 -2.84
C SER A 44 9.56 1.50 -4.34
N SER A 45 10.53 0.75 -4.81
CA SER A 45 10.81 0.60 -6.24
C SER A 45 11.78 -0.58 -6.46
N PRO A 46 11.97 -1.04 -7.72
CA PRO A 46 12.97 -2.06 -8.04
C PRO A 46 14.40 -1.70 -7.59
N LYS A 47 14.72 -0.41 -7.48
CA LYS A 47 16.03 0.03 -6.95
C LYS A 47 16.19 -0.26 -5.45
N LEU A 48 15.10 -0.28 -4.68
CA LEU A 48 15.10 -0.69 -3.28
C LEU A 48 15.17 -2.22 -3.14
N GLY A 49 14.68 -2.95 -4.13
CA GLY A 49 14.57 -4.40 -4.16
C GLY A 49 13.13 -4.92 -4.30
N ALA A 50 12.15 -4.02 -4.42
CA ALA A 50 10.75 -4.40 -4.58
C ALA A 50 10.42 -4.76 -6.04
N SER A 51 9.52 -5.71 -6.29
CA SER A 51 8.98 -6.01 -7.63
C SER A 51 7.90 -5.00 -8.08
N PHE A 52 7.55 -4.05 -7.22
CA PHE A 52 6.50 -3.05 -7.40
C PHE A 52 6.99 -1.63 -7.08
N VAL A 53 6.13 -0.65 -7.31
CA VAL A 53 6.36 0.74 -6.91
C VAL A 53 5.18 1.25 -6.10
N ASP A 54 5.45 1.69 -4.87
CA ASP A 54 4.49 2.37 -3.99
C ASP A 54 4.75 3.86 -3.93
N TYR A 55 3.66 4.60 -3.80
CA TYR A 55 3.68 6.05 -3.65
C TYR A 55 2.75 6.47 -2.52
N ILE A 56 3.12 7.50 -1.79
CA ILE A 56 2.21 8.31 -0.99
C ILE A 56 2.07 9.67 -1.65
N ILE A 57 0.84 10.13 -1.80
CA ILE A 57 0.53 11.35 -2.55
C ILE A 57 -0.36 12.23 -1.69
N THR A 58 0.01 13.50 -1.53
CA THR A 58 -0.87 14.55 -1.06
C THR A 58 -1.32 15.35 -2.27
N MET A 59 -2.60 15.23 -2.62
CA MET A 59 -3.23 15.97 -3.71
C MET A 59 -3.87 17.22 -3.15
N HIS A 60 -3.33 18.38 -3.51
CA HIS A 60 -3.87 19.68 -3.11
C HIS A 60 -5.17 20.01 -3.87
N LYS A 61 -5.81 21.13 -3.57
CA LYS A 61 -6.96 21.62 -4.33
C LYS A 61 -6.64 21.68 -5.82
N GLY A 62 -7.44 20.99 -6.63
CA GLY A 62 -7.23 20.87 -8.08
C GLY A 62 -6.14 19.86 -8.48
N GLY A 63 -5.64 19.12 -7.50
CA GLY A 63 -4.65 18.05 -7.71
C GLY A 63 -5.23 16.94 -8.60
N LYS A 64 -4.45 16.49 -9.59
CA LYS A 64 -4.88 15.44 -10.52
C LYS A 64 -3.71 14.67 -11.13
N ASN A 65 -4.05 13.48 -11.62
CA ASN A 65 -3.24 12.72 -12.57
C ASN A 65 -4.10 12.30 -13.75
N THR A 66 -3.69 12.64 -14.97
CA THR A 66 -4.48 12.40 -16.19
C THR A 66 -4.20 11.03 -16.83
N GLY A 67 -3.38 10.21 -16.20
CA GLY A 67 -3.10 8.87 -16.70
C GLY A 67 -1.93 8.19 -16.03
N PHE A 68 -2.23 7.41 -15.01
CA PHE A 68 -1.30 6.55 -14.31
C PHE A 68 -1.37 5.12 -14.87
N ALA A 69 -0.23 4.43 -14.94
CA ALA A 69 -0.10 3.10 -15.54
C ALA A 69 -0.61 3.07 -16.99
N GLY A 70 -1.30 2.02 -17.43
CA GLY A 70 -1.85 1.90 -18.79
C GLY A 70 -0.93 1.18 -19.79
N GLN A 71 0.28 0.79 -19.37
CA GLN A 71 1.12 -0.13 -20.15
C GLN A 71 0.48 -1.53 -20.17
N ALA A 72 0.62 -2.24 -21.28
CA ALA A 72 -0.06 -3.51 -21.53
C ALA A 72 0.20 -4.61 -20.46
N ASP A 73 1.31 -4.48 -19.73
CA ASP A 73 1.77 -5.40 -18.70
C ASP A 73 1.79 -4.79 -17.28
N VAL A 74 1.25 -3.58 -17.09
CA VAL A 74 1.25 -2.92 -15.77
C VAL A 74 -0.15 -2.78 -15.22
N GLN A 75 -0.37 -3.32 -14.05
CA GLN A 75 -1.55 -3.16 -13.20
C GLN A 75 -1.33 -2.08 -12.15
N SER A 76 -2.41 -1.55 -11.59
CA SER A 76 -2.32 -0.53 -10.55
C SER A 76 -3.43 -0.66 -9.51
N PHE A 77 -3.17 -0.10 -8.33
CA PHE A 77 -4.12 -0.02 -7.23
C PHE A 77 -4.04 1.37 -6.58
N LEU A 78 -5.18 1.93 -6.24
CA LEU A 78 -5.31 3.21 -5.55
C LEU A 78 -6.21 3.05 -4.33
N TYR A 79 -5.79 3.61 -3.20
CA TYR A 79 -6.55 3.65 -1.95
C TYR A 79 -6.59 5.07 -1.39
N VAL A 80 -7.78 5.54 -1.02
CA VAL A 80 -7.98 6.87 -0.42
C VAL A 80 -7.82 6.79 1.08
N ILE A 81 -6.70 7.32 1.59
CA ILE A 81 -6.42 7.39 3.02
C ILE A 81 -7.25 8.48 3.68
N ASP A 82 -7.39 9.64 3.01
CA ASP A 82 -8.17 10.78 3.48
C ASP A 82 -8.65 11.62 2.30
N GLY A 83 -9.81 12.26 2.43
CA GLY A 83 -10.41 13.10 1.40
C GLY A 83 -11.35 12.34 0.46
N LYS A 84 -11.47 12.85 -0.77
CA LYS A 84 -12.37 12.30 -1.79
C LYS A 84 -11.80 12.54 -3.19
N LEU A 85 -11.86 11.51 -4.02
CA LEU A 85 -11.39 11.54 -5.40
C LEU A 85 -12.49 11.18 -6.39
N LYS A 86 -12.36 11.70 -7.60
CA LYS A 86 -12.94 11.09 -8.78
C LYS A 86 -11.84 10.32 -9.51
N ALA A 87 -12.06 9.03 -9.70
CA ALA A 87 -11.21 8.17 -10.50
C ALA A 87 -11.88 7.85 -11.84
N THR A 88 -11.12 7.73 -12.91
CA THR A 88 -11.61 7.33 -14.24
C THR A 88 -10.75 6.20 -14.79
N ALA A 89 -11.39 5.08 -15.13
CA ALA A 89 -10.74 3.92 -15.72
C ALA A 89 -11.67 3.31 -16.78
N ASP A 90 -11.15 2.93 -17.95
CA ASP A 90 -11.92 2.40 -19.10
C ASP A 90 -13.15 3.25 -19.49
N ASN A 91 -13.03 4.58 -19.40
CA ASN A 91 -14.08 5.59 -19.65
C ASN A 91 -15.26 5.56 -18.64
N GLU A 92 -15.14 4.85 -17.54
CA GLU A 92 -16.10 4.90 -16.43
C GLU A 92 -15.54 5.75 -15.29
N GLU A 93 -16.44 6.49 -14.63
CA GLU A 93 -16.11 7.36 -13.50
C GLU A 93 -16.54 6.71 -12.18
N TYR A 94 -15.67 6.82 -11.17
CA TYR A 94 -15.85 6.28 -9.83
C TYR A 94 -15.57 7.39 -8.81
N GLU A 95 -16.50 7.61 -7.88
CA GLU A 95 -16.23 8.46 -6.72
C GLU A 95 -15.69 7.59 -5.58
N LEU A 96 -14.52 7.96 -5.07
CA LEU A 96 -13.82 7.25 -3.99
C LEU A 96 -13.69 8.20 -2.80
N GLU A 97 -14.36 7.88 -1.71
CA GLU A 97 -14.22 8.56 -0.42
C GLU A 97 -13.15 7.88 0.44
N GLN A 98 -12.91 8.38 1.63
CA GLN A 98 -11.98 7.75 2.59
C GLN A 98 -12.30 6.26 2.76
N GLY A 99 -11.30 5.41 2.64
CA GLY A 99 -11.43 3.96 2.61
C GLY A 99 -11.77 3.38 1.23
N GLY A 100 -12.12 4.24 0.27
CA GLY A 100 -12.39 3.83 -1.11
C GLY A 100 -11.14 3.39 -1.86
N TYR A 101 -11.29 2.40 -2.73
CA TYR A 101 -10.19 1.88 -3.53
C TYR A 101 -10.64 1.49 -4.94
N ILE A 102 -9.66 1.43 -5.84
CA ILE A 102 -9.81 0.89 -7.19
C ILE A 102 -8.56 0.12 -7.61
N TYR A 103 -8.77 -1.09 -8.08
CA TYR A 103 -7.79 -1.91 -8.80
C TYR A 103 -8.03 -1.79 -10.30
N CYS A 104 -6.97 -1.53 -11.06
CA CYS A 104 -6.99 -1.48 -12.51
C CYS A 104 -6.08 -2.58 -13.07
N PRO A 105 -6.61 -3.51 -13.89
CA PRO A 105 -5.83 -4.58 -14.50
C PRO A 105 -4.80 -4.03 -15.50
N ALA A 106 -3.85 -4.87 -15.86
CA ALA A 106 -2.78 -4.54 -16.80
C ALA A 106 -3.34 -4.06 -18.15
N GLY A 107 -2.89 -2.87 -18.56
CA GLY A 107 -3.34 -2.18 -19.75
C GLY A 107 -4.38 -1.09 -19.52
N THR A 108 -5.00 -1.06 -18.33
CA THR A 108 -5.98 -0.03 -17.97
C THR A 108 -5.27 1.23 -17.46
N LYS A 109 -5.59 2.36 -18.07
CA LYS A 109 -5.10 3.67 -17.67
C LYS A 109 -6.00 4.25 -16.60
N LEU A 110 -5.43 4.60 -15.45
CA LEU A 110 -6.13 5.23 -14.34
C LEU A 110 -5.89 6.75 -14.33
N ALA A 111 -6.95 7.54 -14.40
CA ALA A 111 -6.90 8.98 -14.12
C ALA A 111 -7.62 9.25 -12.79
N PHE A 112 -7.21 10.29 -12.07
CA PHE A 112 -7.89 10.66 -10.82
C PHE A 112 -7.66 12.13 -10.49
N GLU A 113 -8.65 12.74 -9.81
CA GLU A 113 -8.62 14.14 -9.39
C GLU A 113 -9.19 14.33 -7.99
N ASN A 114 -8.64 15.29 -7.26
CA ASN A 114 -9.11 15.68 -5.94
C ASN A 114 -10.43 16.46 -6.03
N LEU A 115 -11.46 16.00 -5.31
CA LEU A 115 -12.80 16.63 -5.29
C LEU A 115 -13.02 17.55 -4.09
N VAL A 116 -12.11 17.63 -3.13
CA VAL A 116 -12.28 18.49 -1.96
C VAL A 116 -11.54 19.83 -2.12
N ASP A 117 -11.99 20.84 -1.39
CA ASP A 117 -11.32 22.17 -1.37
C ASP A 117 -9.97 22.17 -0.61
N GLY A 118 -9.70 21.10 0.15
CA GLY A 118 -8.45 20.84 0.87
C GLY A 118 -7.61 19.77 0.20
N ASP A 119 -6.75 19.12 1.00
CA ASP A 119 -5.90 18.04 0.56
C ASP A 119 -6.63 16.69 0.62
N SER A 120 -6.34 15.81 -0.34
CA SER A 120 -6.63 14.38 -0.25
C SER A 120 -5.32 13.60 -0.16
N LYS A 121 -5.29 12.53 0.64
CA LYS A 121 -4.13 11.66 0.81
C LYS A 121 -4.40 10.28 0.21
N VAL A 122 -3.49 9.82 -0.62
CA VAL A 122 -3.66 8.63 -1.45
C VAL A 122 -2.45 7.73 -1.35
N PHE A 123 -2.69 6.44 -1.14
CA PHE A 123 -1.71 5.39 -1.40
C PHE A 123 -1.91 4.87 -2.82
N LEU A 124 -0.84 4.81 -3.61
CA LEU A 124 -0.89 4.40 -5.01
C LEU A 124 0.20 3.37 -5.29
N TYR A 125 -0.17 2.34 -6.03
CA TYR A 125 0.67 1.18 -6.34
C TYR A 125 0.64 0.86 -7.82
N LYS A 126 1.74 0.32 -8.33
CA LYS A 126 1.81 -0.36 -9.64
C LYS A 126 2.82 -1.49 -9.64
N GLN A 127 2.51 -2.53 -10.40
CA GLN A 127 3.36 -3.71 -10.60
C GLN A 127 3.18 -4.26 -12.01
N LYS A 128 4.17 -5.00 -12.51
CA LYS A 128 3.97 -5.83 -13.69
C LYS A 128 3.04 -6.99 -13.37
N TYR A 129 2.07 -7.20 -14.24
CA TYR A 129 1.16 -8.33 -14.17
C TYR A 129 1.78 -9.56 -14.81
N THR A 130 1.74 -10.68 -14.13
CA THR A 130 2.14 -11.99 -14.64
C THR A 130 0.91 -12.76 -15.11
N PRO A 131 0.65 -12.93 -16.41
CA PRO A 131 -0.49 -13.67 -16.89
C PRO A 131 -0.36 -15.15 -16.58
N LEU A 132 -1.50 -15.82 -16.27
CA LEU A 132 -1.59 -17.26 -16.12
C LEU A 132 -2.21 -17.88 -17.38
N GLU A 133 -1.58 -18.91 -17.92
CA GLU A 133 -2.06 -19.58 -19.13
C GLU A 133 -3.47 -20.16 -18.91
N GLY A 134 -4.39 -19.88 -19.84
CA GLY A 134 -5.78 -20.36 -19.78
C GLY A 134 -6.67 -19.55 -18.83
N VAL A 135 -6.16 -18.56 -18.14
CA VAL A 135 -6.92 -17.67 -17.24
C VAL A 135 -7.06 -16.28 -17.86
N ALA A 136 -8.28 -15.75 -17.89
CA ALA A 136 -8.53 -14.41 -18.36
C ALA A 136 -7.94 -13.39 -17.37
N LYS A 137 -7.50 -12.21 -17.89
CA LYS A 137 -7.08 -11.10 -17.02
C LYS A 137 -8.19 -10.67 -16.07
N PRO A 138 -7.84 -10.17 -14.86
CA PRO A 138 -8.82 -9.63 -13.93
C PRO A 138 -9.58 -8.45 -14.55
N LYS A 139 -10.73 -8.14 -13.96
CA LYS A 139 -11.47 -6.90 -14.27
C LYS A 139 -11.14 -5.81 -13.27
N ILE A 140 -11.60 -4.59 -13.53
CA ILE A 140 -11.58 -3.50 -12.56
C ILE A 140 -12.37 -3.95 -11.32
N VAL A 141 -11.78 -3.72 -10.14
CA VAL A 141 -12.44 -3.92 -8.83
C VAL A 141 -12.42 -2.60 -8.10
N THR A 142 -13.57 -2.22 -7.57
CA THR A 142 -13.70 -1.02 -6.73
C THR A 142 -14.56 -1.33 -5.51
N GLY A 143 -14.30 -0.65 -4.41
CA GLY A 143 -15.03 -0.82 -3.17
C GLY A 143 -14.65 0.23 -2.14
N ASN A 144 -15.18 0.06 -0.92
CA ASN A 144 -14.79 0.82 0.24
C ASN A 144 -14.56 -0.12 1.42
N THR A 145 -13.46 0.06 2.13
CA THR A 145 -13.10 -0.79 3.28
C THR A 145 -14.10 -0.70 4.42
N ASN A 146 -14.89 0.38 4.50
CA ASN A 146 -15.98 0.51 5.46
C ASN A 146 -17.13 -0.49 5.21
N ASP A 147 -17.25 -1.00 3.99
CA ASP A 147 -18.28 -1.98 3.58
C ASP A 147 -17.79 -3.42 3.65
N ILE A 148 -16.49 -3.65 3.90
CA ILE A 148 -15.87 -4.96 4.01
C ILE A 148 -15.81 -5.35 5.50
N PRO A 149 -16.41 -6.49 5.91
CA PRO A 149 -16.30 -6.92 7.30
C PRO A 149 -14.85 -7.23 7.69
N GLU A 150 -14.50 -6.86 8.94
CA GLU A 150 -13.27 -7.35 9.57
C GLU A 150 -13.48 -8.81 9.98
N GLU A 151 -12.69 -9.74 9.45
CA GLU A 151 -12.73 -11.14 9.81
C GLU A 151 -11.59 -11.51 10.77
N ASP A 152 -11.86 -12.38 11.75
CA ASP A 152 -10.82 -12.87 12.65
C ASP A 152 -9.74 -13.61 11.87
N TYR A 153 -8.48 -13.17 11.97
CA TYR A 153 -7.38 -13.80 11.28
C TYR A 153 -7.00 -15.13 11.94
N ASP A 154 -7.16 -16.24 11.19
CA ASP A 154 -6.83 -17.61 11.66
C ASP A 154 -7.46 -17.94 13.03
N GLY A 155 -8.68 -17.46 13.27
CA GLY A 155 -9.40 -17.66 14.54
C GLY A 155 -8.92 -16.81 15.71
N MET A 156 -8.04 -15.85 15.50
CA MET A 156 -7.56 -14.92 16.51
C MET A 156 -8.49 -13.70 16.63
N THR A 157 -9.09 -13.49 17.80
CA THR A 157 -10.05 -12.40 18.02
C THR A 157 -9.43 -11.02 18.18
N ASN A 158 -8.12 -10.92 18.33
CA ASN A 158 -7.36 -9.68 18.52
C ASN A 158 -6.55 -9.25 17.27
N MET A 159 -6.74 -9.96 16.17
CA MET A 159 -6.12 -9.69 14.88
C MET A 159 -7.16 -9.95 13.78
N ARG A 160 -7.43 -8.96 12.94
CA ARG A 160 -8.49 -9.01 11.93
C ARG A 160 -7.97 -8.65 10.56
N LEU A 161 -8.53 -9.27 9.54
CA LEU A 161 -8.19 -9.10 8.15
C LEU A 161 -9.38 -8.59 7.34
N GLN A 162 -9.12 -7.71 6.38
CA GLN A 162 -10.04 -7.37 5.30
C GLN A 162 -9.34 -7.63 3.98
N ASP A 163 -9.95 -8.42 3.11
CA ASP A 163 -9.50 -8.69 1.76
C ASP A 163 -10.14 -7.70 0.79
N LEU A 164 -9.34 -6.95 0.05
CA LEU A 164 -9.84 -5.90 -0.84
C LEU A 164 -10.05 -6.40 -2.28
N LEU A 165 -9.37 -7.46 -2.66
CA LEU A 165 -9.50 -8.11 -3.97
C LEU A 165 -9.88 -9.59 -3.77
N PRO A 166 -10.44 -10.26 -4.79
CA PRO A 166 -10.80 -11.68 -4.70
C PRO A 166 -9.59 -12.57 -4.32
N THR A 167 -9.73 -13.36 -3.27
CA THR A 167 -8.66 -14.23 -2.73
C THR A 167 -8.66 -15.64 -3.33
N ASP A 168 -9.71 -16.02 -4.04
CA ASP A 168 -9.90 -17.32 -4.68
C ASP A 168 -9.83 -17.28 -6.21
N ASP A 169 -9.58 -16.10 -6.80
CA ASP A 169 -9.47 -15.92 -8.25
C ASP A 169 -8.01 -15.91 -8.71
N LEU A 170 -7.60 -16.97 -9.40
CA LEU A 170 -6.24 -17.11 -9.95
C LEU A 170 -5.88 -16.07 -11.03
N ALA A 171 -6.85 -15.28 -11.49
CA ALA A 171 -6.56 -14.15 -12.37
C ALA A 171 -5.71 -13.09 -11.69
N PHE A 172 -5.85 -12.89 -10.37
CA PHE A 172 -5.05 -11.95 -9.60
C PHE A 172 -3.72 -12.59 -9.19
N ASP A 173 -2.61 -11.97 -9.56
CA ASP A 173 -1.26 -12.33 -9.09
C ASP A 173 -0.83 -11.54 -7.85
N MET A 174 -1.67 -10.63 -7.39
CA MET A 174 -1.48 -9.83 -6.19
C MET A 174 -2.82 -9.53 -5.53
N ASN A 175 -2.79 -9.19 -4.25
CA ASN A 175 -3.93 -8.69 -3.50
C ASN A 175 -3.53 -7.49 -2.63
N PHE A 176 -4.53 -6.80 -2.12
CA PHE A 176 -4.41 -5.81 -1.04
C PHE A 176 -5.25 -6.23 0.14
N HIS A 177 -4.66 -6.09 1.32
CA HIS A 177 -5.30 -6.43 2.58
C HIS A 177 -5.16 -5.27 3.57
N ILE A 178 -6.10 -5.19 4.52
CA ILE A 178 -5.90 -4.43 5.74
C ILE A 178 -5.83 -5.40 6.90
N LEU A 179 -4.75 -5.31 7.67
CA LEU A 179 -4.58 -6.06 8.90
C LEU A 179 -4.71 -5.11 10.08
N THR A 180 -5.57 -5.48 11.03
CA THR A 180 -5.90 -4.67 12.20
C THR A 180 -5.66 -5.47 13.48
N PHE A 181 -4.88 -4.89 14.40
CA PHE A 181 -4.59 -5.45 15.72
C PHE A 181 -5.26 -4.62 16.81
N ASP A 182 -5.91 -5.27 17.75
CA ASP A 182 -6.31 -4.62 19.00
C ASP A 182 -5.08 -4.25 19.83
N PRO A 183 -5.18 -3.31 20.78
CA PRO A 183 -4.10 -3.05 21.72
C PRO A 183 -3.60 -4.34 22.39
N ALA A 184 -2.29 -4.56 22.37
CA ALA A 184 -1.60 -5.79 22.77
C ALA A 184 -1.82 -7.01 21.88
N GLY A 185 -2.49 -6.85 20.73
CA GLY A 185 -2.56 -7.88 19.68
C GLY A 185 -1.22 -8.05 18.97
N SER A 186 -0.94 -9.25 18.46
CA SER A 186 0.29 -9.56 17.75
C SER A 186 0.10 -10.70 16.76
N HIS A 187 1.03 -10.83 15.80
CA HIS A 187 1.19 -12.10 15.08
C HIS A 187 1.49 -13.23 16.09
N PRO A 188 1.02 -14.45 15.83
CA PRO A 188 1.24 -15.59 16.74
C PRO A 188 2.70 -16.05 16.76
N PHE A 189 3.46 -15.75 15.71
CA PHE A 189 4.87 -16.12 15.55
C PHE A 189 5.56 -15.14 14.58
N ILE A 190 6.88 -15.20 14.53
CA ILE A 190 7.67 -14.54 13.49
C ILE A 190 7.58 -15.41 12.25
N GLU A 191 7.03 -14.87 11.17
CA GLU A 191 6.86 -15.57 9.90
C GLU A 191 7.91 -15.17 8.87
N THR A 192 8.08 -16.02 7.85
CA THR A 192 8.88 -15.73 6.65
C THR A 192 8.27 -16.48 5.47
N HIS A 193 8.23 -15.84 4.32
CA HIS A 193 7.70 -16.40 3.08
C HIS A 193 8.29 -15.66 1.87
N VAL A 194 8.07 -16.20 0.68
CA VAL A 194 8.60 -15.64 -0.58
C VAL A 194 7.93 -14.31 -0.94
N GLN A 195 6.67 -14.12 -0.53
CA GLN A 195 5.90 -12.92 -0.87
C GLN A 195 6.53 -11.68 -0.23
N GLU A 196 6.62 -10.62 -1.03
CA GLU A 196 7.03 -9.28 -0.58
C GLU A 196 5.81 -8.43 -0.21
N HIS A 197 6.07 -7.41 0.60
CA HIS A 197 5.04 -6.46 1.02
C HIS A 197 5.50 -5.02 0.94
N GLY A 198 4.57 -4.16 0.52
CA GLY A 198 4.60 -2.74 0.82
C GLY A 198 3.45 -2.42 1.76
N ALA A 199 3.73 -2.05 3.00
CA ALA A 199 2.75 -1.81 4.04
C ALA A 199 2.73 -0.34 4.48
N TYR A 200 1.55 0.29 4.47
CA TYR A 200 1.36 1.66 4.94
C TYR A 200 0.48 1.67 6.20
N LEU A 201 1.00 2.24 7.30
CA LEU A 201 0.30 2.27 8.58
C LEU A 201 -0.80 3.33 8.60
N LEU A 202 -2.04 2.87 8.74
CA LEU A 202 -3.25 3.70 8.73
C LEU A 202 -3.57 4.27 10.11
N SER A 203 -3.26 3.53 11.18
CA SER A 203 -3.56 3.93 12.56
C SER A 203 -2.62 3.26 13.58
N GLY A 204 -2.60 3.81 14.79
CA GLY A 204 -1.94 3.22 15.95
C GLY A 204 -0.41 3.24 15.90
N GLU A 205 0.18 2.45 16.78
CA GLU A 205 1.62 2.31 16.95
C GLU A 205 1.97 0.88 17.41
N GLY A 206 3.20 0.44 17.12
CA GLY A 206 3.62 -0.91 17.41
C GLY A 206 5.13 -1.11 17.40
N LEU A 207 5.50 -2.36 17.59
CA LEU A 207 6.82 -2.88 17.30
C LEU A 207 6.70 -3.84 16.12
N TYR A 208 7.48 -3.63 15.08
CA TYR A 208 7.52 -4.50 13.92
C TYR A 208 8.87 -5.21 13.86
N ASN A 209 8.85 -6.55 13.81
CA ASN A 209 10.04 -7.35 13.57
C ASN A 209 10.37 -7.28 12.08
N LEU A 210 11.59 -6.89 11.75
CA LEU A 210 12.12 -6.87 10.38
C LEU A 210 13.54 -7.46 10.41
N ASP A 211 13.69 -8.66 9.86
CA ASP A 211 14.98 -9.36 9.79
C ASP A 211 15.63 -9.54 11.21
N ASN A 212 14.81 -9.97 12.20
CA ASN A 212 15.16 -10.11 13.62
C ASN A 212 15.41 -8.81 14.41
N GLU A 213 15.15 -7.65 13.83
CA GLU A 213 15.23 -6.37 14.54
C GLU A 213 13.80 -5.88 14.88
N TRP A 214 13.52 -5.59 16.15
CA TRP A 214 12.25 -4.99 16.57
C TRP A 214 12.33 -3.47 16.47
N ILE A 215 11.55 -2.89 15.59
CA ILE A 215 11.59 -1.48 15.23
C ILE A 215 10.27 -0.81 15.61
N PRO A 216 10.27 0.34 16.32
CA PRO A 216 9.07 1.10 16.59
C PRO A 216 8.45 1.65 15.29
N VAL A 217 7.16 1.43 15.14
CA VAL A 217 6.36 1.89 14.00
C VAL A 217 5.11 2.61 14.48
N LYS A 218 4.59 3.53 13.68
CA LYS A 218 3.36 4.28 13.99
C LYS A 218 2.63 4.71 12.73
N LYS A 219 1.42 5.22 12.90
CA LYS A 219 0.64 5.81 11.81
C LYS A 219 1.50 6.67 10.89
N ASP A 220 1.24 6.55 9.58
CA ASP A 220 1.91 7.21 8.47
C ASP A 220 3.33 6.68 8.14
N ASP A 221 3.85 5.71 8.88
CA ASP A 221 5.05 4.99 8.48
C ASP A 221 4.74 4.05 7.29
N TYR A 222 5.74 3.82 6.46
CA TYR A 222 5.72 2.82 5.41
C TYR A 222 6.79 1.77 5.66
N ILE A 223 6.46 0.50 5.43
CA ILE A 223 7.38 -0.62 5.56
C ILE A 223 7.43 -1.37 4.22
N PHE A 224 8.62 -1.56 3.68
CA PHE A 224 8.90 -2.56 2.65
C PHE A 224 9.49 -3.80 3.29
N MET A 225 8.97 -4.96 2.93
CA MET A 225 9.48 -6.29 3.34
C MET A 225 9.76 -7.09 2.07
N GLY A 226 11.03 -7.39 1.84
CA GLY A 226 11.47 -8.20 0.71
C GLY A 226 11.24 -9.70 0.93
N PRO A 227 11.46 -10.54 -0.09
CA PRO A 227 11.31 -11.98 0.00
C PRO A 227 12.11 -12.57 1.16
N TYR A 228 11.47 -13.47 1.90
CA TYR A 228 12.04 -14.20 3.05
C TYR A 228 12.53 -13.34 4.22
N VAL A 229 12.20 -12.06 4.26
CA VAL A 229 12.44 -11.23 5.44
C VAL A 229 11.54 -11.72 6.57
N GLN A 230 12.14 -11.99 7.72
CA GLN A 230 11.39 -12.35 8.93
C GLN A 230 10.57 -11.16 9.39
N GLN A 231 9.30 -11.41 9.70
CA GLN A 231 8.35 -10.36 10.01
C GLN A 231 7.34 -10.77 11.10
N ALA A 232 7.00 -9.84 11.94
CA ALA A 232 5.90 -9.92 12.91
C ALA A 232 5.56 -8.53 13.42
N CYS A 233 4.31 -8.34 13.84
CA CYS A 233 3.85 -7.09 14.43
C CYS A 233 3.32 -7.33 15.84
N TYR A 234 3.60 -6.40 16.74
CA TYR A 234 3.00 -6.30 18.07
C TYR A 234 2.46 -4.89 18.25
N ALA A 235 1.14 -4.76 18.40
CA ALA A 235 0.49 -3.49 18.65
C ALA A 235 0.72 -3.04 20.09
N VAL A 236 1.20 -1.80 20.25
CA VAL A 236 1.36 -1.15 21.55
C VAL A 236 0.42 0.06 21.62
N GLY A 237 0.38 0.72 22.78
CA GLY A 237 -0.48 1.89 22.92
C GLY A 237 -1.91 1.52 23.29
N ARG A 238 -2.85 2.43 23.02
CA ARG A 238 -4.26 2.32 23.42
C ARG A 238 -5.23 2.28 22.25
N GLU A 239 -4.73 2.47 21.05
CA GLU A 239 -5.51 2.46 19.81
C GLU A 239 -5.20 1.20 19.00
N LYS A 240 -6.12 0.81 18.13
CA LYS A 240 -5.88 -0.26 17.17
C LYS A 240 -4.72 0.14 16.23
N LEU A 241 -3.78 -0.76 16.02
CA LEU A 241 -2.80 -0.64 14.95
C LEU A 241 -3.39 -1.26 13.69
N SER A 242 -3.37 -0.52 12.59
CA SER A 242 -3.87 -1.00 11.30
C SER A 242 -2.96 -0.56 10.18
N TYR A 243 -2.74 -1.43 9.19
CA TYR A 243 -2.01 -1.11 7.98
C TYR A 243 -2.64 -1.77 6.75
N ILE A 244 -2.57 -1.05 5.63
CA ILE A 244 -2.86 -1.60 4.30
C ILE A 244 -1.56 -2.12 3.69
N TYR A 245 -1.60 -3.30 3.07
CA TYR A 245 -0.41 -3.88 2.45
C TYR A 245 -0.72 -4.67 1.18
N SER A 246 0.24 -4.68 0.26
CA SER A 246 0.23 -5.55 -0.92
C SER A 246 0.82 -6.92 -0.58
N LYS A 247 0.29 -7.95 -1.23
CA LYS A 247 0.80 -9.33 -1.14
C LYS A 247 0.53 -10.08 -2.43
N ASP A 248 1.54 -10.78 -2.94
CA ASP A 248 1.30 -11.85 -3.91
C ASP A 248 0.57 -12.97 -3.18
N CYS A 249 -0.62 -13.37 -3.60
CA CYS A 249 -1.37 -14.36 -2.83
C CYS A 249 -1.92 -15.46 -3.67
N ASN A 250 -2.65 -15.39 -4.64
CA ASN A 250 -3.31 -16.51 -5.30
C ASN A 250 -2.36 -17.46 -6.05
N ARG A 251 -1.13 -17.02 -6.27
CA ARG A 251 -0.08 -17.76 -6.98
C ARG A 251 1.27 -17.46 -6.33
N ASP A 252 2.16 -18.44 -6.24
CA ASP A 252 3.53 -18.18 -5.86
C ASP A 252 4.24 -17.38 -6.97
N PRO A 253 5.04 -16.37 -6.61
CA PRO A 253 5.85 -15.65 -7.59
C PRO A 253 6.89 -16.58 -8.23
N GLU A 254 7.19 -16.37 -9.49
CA GLU A 254 8.31 -17.01 -10.16
C GLU A 254 9.64 -16.41 -9.64
N LEU A 255 10.54 -17.27 -9.20
CA LEU A 255 11.85 -16.93 -8.66
C LEU A 255 12.95 -16.96 -9.74
#